data_58372050d71840cdf1a077af1b4c1095
#
_entry.id   58372050d71840cdf1a077af1b4c1095
#
_cell.length_a   1.000
_cell.length_b   1.000
_cell.length_c   1.000
_cell.angle_alpha   90.00
_cell.angle_beta   90.00
_cell.angle_gamma   90.00
#
_symmetry.space_group_name_H-M   'P 1'
#
loop_
_entity.id
_entity.type
_entity.pdbx_description
1 polymer ?
#
loop_
_entity_poly.entity_id
_entity_poly.type
_entity_poly.pdbx_seq_one_letter_code
_entity_poly.pdbx_strand_id
1 'polypeptide(L)'
;MPITPDVDPGQHPDEPAQAEPRQPLPDAARRTYLLATALILAGGFVMTRLDLDVDPAVGWAMPFWAVGILAFATAFMVLNVHVRIESYTSPFVEIALGVGLFFASPGHFIVGRLLGELAFLVIRERQQPRKLIMNLSAFFAESVVLVAIEQVLLGGLDVREPLSWFVALVAVIGAELVGFAAIATAVRWHGGPITLRSIIQIGLITAPANT
;
A
#
# COMPACT_ATOMS: atom_id res chain seq x y z
N MET A 1 -20.26 -38.71 54.09
CA MET A 1 -20.69 -38.26 52.77
C MET A 1 -19.65 -37.29 52.26
N PRO A 2 -18.91 -37.58 51.18
CA PRO A 2 -17.97 -36.64 50.61
C PRO A 2 -18.75 -35.59 49.78
N ILE A 3 -18.52 -34.33 50.06
CA ILE A 3 -19.05 -33.19 49.32
C ILE A 3 -18.29 -33.14 47.98
N THR A 4 -18.95 -33.47 46.86
CA THR A 4 -18.44 -33.23 45.53
C THR A 4 -18.41 -31.72 45.28
N PRO A 5 -17.29 -31.14 44.84
CA PRO A 5 -17.27 -29.72 44.47
C PRO A 5 -18.18 -29.49 43.26
N ASP A 6 -19.02 -28.48 43.42
CA ASP A 6 -19.94 -28.00 42.37
C ASP A 6 -19.09 -27.44 41.21
N VAL A 7 -18.94 -28.21 40.14
CA VAL A 7 -18.26 -27.79 38.93
C VAL A 7 -19.25 -26.98 38.11
N ASP A 8 -19.05 -25.69 38.01
CA ASP A 8 -19.82 -24.78 37.17
C ASP A 8 -19.88 -25.33 35.74
N PRO A 9 -21.07 -25.75 35.23
CA PRO A 9 -21.23 -26.35 33.91
C PRO A 9 -21.03 -25.37 32.77
N GLY A 10 -20.73 -24.09 33.04
CA GLY A 10 -20.52 -23.02 32.03
C GLY A 10 -19.08 -22.79 31.59
N GLN A 11 -18.08 -23.41 32.23
CA GLN A 11 -16.69 -23.27 31.78
C GLN A 11 -16.36 -24.37 30.74
N HIS A 12 -16.39 -23.99 29.45
CA HIS A 12 -15.81 -24.79 28.42
C HIS A 12 -14.26 -24.74 28.53
N PRO A 13 -13.60 -25.86 28.88
CA PRO A 13 -12.15 -25.89 29.11
C PRO A 13 -11.28 -25.62 27.86
N ASP A 14 -11.91 -25.50 26.68
CA ASP A 14 -11.22 -25.36 25.39
C ASP A 14 -11.44 -23.98 24.73
N GLU A 15 -12.05 -23.02 25.41
CA GLU A 15 -12.15 -21.67 24.85
C GLU A 15 -10.75 -21.05 24.88
N PRO A 16 -10.09 -20.85 23.71
CA PRO A 16 -8.77 -20.25 23.68
C PRO A 16 -8.87 -18.88 24.31
N ALA A 17 -8.15 -18.68 25.42
CA ALA A 17 -8.09 -17.40 26.13
C ALA A 17 -7.96 -16.29 25.07
N GLN A 18 -8.97 -15.47 24.93
CA GLN A 18 -8.97 -14.33 24.01
C GLN A 18 -7.73 -13.52 24.35
N ALA A 19 -6.75 -13.54 23.44
CA ALA A 19 -5.50 -12.82 23.63
C ALA A 19 -5.86 -11.35 23.87
N GLU A 20 -5.59 -10.87 25.08
CA GLU A 20 -5.83 -9.47 25.44
C GLU A 20 -5.27 -8.57 24.35
N PRO A 21 -6.04 -7.60 23.82
CA PRO A 21 -5.56 -6.68 22.81
C PRO A 21 -4.32 -5.97 23.36
N ARG A 22 -3.17 -6.24 22.77
CA ARG A 22 -1.90 -5.64 23.19
C ARG A 22 -2.02 -4.14 23.14
N GLN A 23 -1.86 -3.48 24.28
CA GLN A 23 -1.88 -2.03 24.35
C GLN A 23 -0.78 -1.47 23.44
N PRO A 24 -1.09 -0.48 22.58
CA PRO A 24 -0.08 0.13 21.72
C PRO A 24 1.02 0.77 22.56
N LEU A 25 2.27 0.62 22.13
CA LEU A 25 3.41 1.25 22.81
C LEU A 25 3.17 2.76 22.94
N PRO A 26 3.48 3.39 24.09
CA PRO A 26 3.17 4.80 24.38
C PRO A 26 3.60 5.78 23.27
N ASP A 27 4.71 5.49 22.59
CA ASP A 27 5.26 6.32 21.52
C ASP A 27 4.86 5.93 20.10
N ALA A 28 3.97 4.94 19.92
CA ALA A 28 3.64 4.42 18.59
C ALA A 28 3.06 5.49 17.66
N ALA A 29 2.23 6.39 18.18
CA ALA A 29 1.67 7.49 17.40
C ALA A 29 2.77 8.44 16.88
N ARG A 30 3.68 8.85 17.76
CA ARG A 30 4.81 9.73 17.41
C ARG A 30 5.71 9.09 16.35
N ARG A 31 6.02 7.82 16.51
CA ARG A 31 6.85 7.06 15.55
C ARG A 31 6.19 6.97 14.18
N THR A 32 4.86 6.79 14.11
CA THR A 32 4.12 6.79 12.85
C THR A 32 4.25 8.12 12.10
N TYR A 33 4.08 9.25 12.80
CA TYR A 33 4.29 10.56 12.18
C TYR A 33 5.74 10.82 11.76
N LEU A 34 6.71 10.35 12.53
CA LEU A 34 8.13 10.43 12.15
C LEU A 34 8.42 9.63 10.87
N LEU A 35 7.85 8.42 10.75
CA LEU A 35 7.99 7.61 9.54
C LEU A 35 7.34 8.29 8.33
N ALA A 36 6.10 8.77 8.49
CA ALA A 36 5.40 9.50 7.44
C ALA A 36 6.21 10.74 6.97
N THR A 37 6.75 11.51 7.92
CA THR A 37 7.61 12.65 7.62
C THR A 37 8.88 12.23 6.89
N ALA A 38 9.53 11.15 7.33
CA ALA A 38 10.73 10.62 6.67
C ALA A 38 10.44 10.18 5.23
N LEU A 39 9.32 9.51 4.98
CA LEU A 39 8.89 9.11 3.63
C LEU A 39 8.63 10.33 2.73
N ILE A 40 7.94 11.35 3.26
CA ILE A 40 7.67 12.59 2.52
C ILE A 40 8.97 13.32 2.19
N LEU A 41 9.89 13.45 3.14
CA LEU A 41 11.17 14.13 2.93
C LEU A 41 12.07 13.36 1.96
N ALA A 42 12.16 12.03 2.11
CA ALA A 42 12.94 11.19 1.19
C ALA A 42 12.35 11.21 -0.22
N GLY A 43 11.03 11.02 -0.36
CA GLY A 43 10.34 11.11 -1.65
C GLY A 43 10.48 12.50 -2.26
N GLY A 44 10.28 13.57 -1.47
CA GLY A 44 10.47 14.95 -1.91
C GLY A 44 11.90 15.21 -2.41
N PHE A 45 12.90 14.71 -1.69
CA PHE A 45 14.29 14.82 -2.14
C PHE A 45 14.55 14.09 -3.47
N VAL A 46 14.06 12.86 -3.62
CA VAL A 46 14.17 12.13 -4.90
C VAL A 46 13.43 12.89 -6.00
N MET A 47 12.21 13.36 -5.74
CA MET A 47 11.40 14.14 -6.69
C MET A 47 12.13 15.37 -7.24
N THR A 48 13.02 16.03 -6.46
CA THR A 48 13.84 17.16 -6.96
C THR A 48 14.88 16.76 -8.00
N ARG A 49 15.10 15.47 -8.20
CA ARG A 49 16.05 14.91 -9.19
C ARG A 49 15.35 14.32 -10.40
N LEU A 50 14.02 14.27 -10.41
CA LEU A 50 13.22 13.75 -11.51
C LEU A 50 12.83 14.88 -12.47
N ASP A 51 12.76 14.55 -13.73
CA ASP A 51 12.10 15.39 -14.72
C ASP A 51 10.60 15.10 -14.72
N LEU A 52 9.81 16.02 -14.15
CA LEU A 52 8.38 15.83 -13.94
C LEU A 52 7.54 16.15 -15.19
N ASP A 53 8.14 16.84 -16.17
CA ASP A 53 7.47 17.33 -17.38
C ASP A 53 7.82 16.52 -18.62
N VAL A 54 8.52 15.38 -18.46
CA VAL A 54 8.80 14.49 -19.58
C VAL A 54 7.49 14.03 -20.21
N ASP A 55 7.44 14.13 -21.53
CA ASP A 55 6.31 13.62 -22.31
C ASP A 55 6.19 12.09 -22.14
N PRO A 56 4.96 11.59 -21.98
CA PRO A 56 4.74 10.16 -21.87
C PRO A 56 5.18 9.44 -23.15
N ALA A 57 5.70 8.23 -22.96
CA ALA A 57 6.27 7.42 -24.02
C ALA A 57 5.31 7.12 -25.20
N VAL A 58 4.01 7.30 -25.02
CA VAL A 58 2.95 7.03 -26.02
C VAL A 58 2.58 8.26 -26.86
N GLY A 59 3.16 9.43 -26.59
CA GLY A 59 2.97 10.65 -27.40
C GLY A 59 1.67 11.42 -27.13
N TRP A 60 0.80 10.99 -26.21
CA TRP A 60 -0.29 11.79 -25.64
C TRP A 60 -0.32 11.64 -24.12
N ALA A 61 -0.55 12.73 -23.40
CA ALA A 61 -0.49 12.74 -21.95
C ALA A 61 -1.88 12.52 -21.34
N MET A 62 -2.02 11.47 -20.53
CA MET A 62 -3.18 11.30 -19.67
C MET A 62 -3.16 12.37 -18.60
N PRO A 63 -4.25 13.18 -18.45
CA PRO A 63 -4.31 14.21 -17.44
C PRO A 63 -4.40 13.59 -16.04
N PHE A 64 -3.90 14.32 -15.03
CA PHE A 64 -3.84 13.83 -13.63
C PHE A 64 -5.18 13.34 -13.09
N TRP A 65 -6.31 13.98 -13.46
CA TRP A 65 -7.64 13.57 -13.02
C TRP A 65 -8.05 12.19 -13.57
N ALA A 66 -7.63 11.85 -14.81
CA ALA A 66 -7.91 10.55 -15.39
C ALA A 66 -7.08 9.45 -14.71
N VAL A 67 -5.81 9.73 -14.36
CA VAL A 67 -5.00 8.86 -13.50
C VAL A 67 -5.66 8.67 -12.14
N GLY A 68 -6.18 9.75 -11.54
CA GLY A 68 -6.89 9.70 -10.26
C GLY A 68 -8.16 8.83 -10.31
N ILE A 69 -8.96 8.96 -11.37
CA ILE A 69 -10.14 8.10 -11.57
C ILE A 69 -9.73 6.64 -11.74
N LEU A 70 -8.67 6.38 -12.51
CA LEU A 70 -8.16 5.02 -12.72
C LEU A 70 -7.66 4.41 -11.42
N ALA A 71 -6.86 5.13 -10.63
CA ALA A 71 -6.39 4.68 -9.32
C ALA A 71 -7.54 4.41 -8.35
N PHE A 72 -8.51 5.32 -8.28
CA PHE A 72 -9.72 5.15 -7.47
C PHE A 72 -10.53 3.92 -7.90
N ALA A 73 -10.77 3.75 -9.21
CA ALA A 73 -11.55 2.64 -9.74
C ALA A 73 -10.87 1.29 -9.51
N THR A 74 -9.56 1.21 -9.70
CA THR A 74 -8.80 -0.04 -9.49
C THR A 74 -8.69 -0.40 -8.01
N ALA A 75 -8.64 0.59 -7.10
CA ALA A 75 -8.73 0.37 -5.66
C ALA A 75 -10.09 -0.24 -5.24
N PHE A 76 -11.17 0.05 -5.99
CA PHE A 76 -12.47 -0.60 -5.80
C PHE A 76 -12.53 -2.02 -6.36
N MET A 77 -11.76 -2.32 -7.40
CA MET A 77 -11.71 -3.63 -8.03
C MET A 77 -10.86 -4.59 -7.20
N VAL A 78 -11.44 -5.04 -6.11
CA VAL A 78 -10.81 -6.02 -5.23
C VAL A 78 -11.21 -7.41 -5.66
N LEU A 79 -10.24 -8.21 -6.09
CA LEU A 79 -10.48 -9.62 -6.39
C LEU A 79 -10.43 -10.43 -5.09
N ASN A 80 -11.59 -10.86 -4.62
CA ASN A 80 -11.71 -11.79 -3.51
C ASN A 80 -11.58 -13.21 -4.02
N VAL A 81 -10.41 -13.81 -3.91
CA VAL A 81 -10.19 -15.21 -4.28
C VAL A 81 -10.28 -16.08 -3.03
N HIS A 82 -11.32 -16.90 -2.95
CA HIS A 82 -11.48 -17.89 -1.89
C HIS A 82 -10.78 -19.19 -2.31
N VAL A 83 -9.69 -19.52 -1.64
CA VAL A 83 -9.00 -20.79 -1.82
C VAL A 83 -9.12 -21.61 -0.54
N ARG A 84 -10.04 -22.57 -0.52
CA ARG A 84 -10.35 -23.43 0.64
C ARG A 84 -10.86 -22.62 1.84
N ILE A 85 -10.00 -22.42 2.86
CA ILE A 85 -10.35 -21.77 4.12
C ILE A 85 -9.81 -20.32 4.17
N GLU A 86 -8.97 -19.92 3.22
CA GLU A 86 -8.36 -18.60 3.18
C GLU A 86 -8.93 -17.77 2.02
N SER A 87 -9.29 -16.51 2.29
CA SER A 87 -9.66 -15.54 1.26
C SER A 87 -8.48 -14.63 0.97
N TYR A 88 -8.11 -14.56 -0.29
CA TYR A 88 -7.07 -13.67 -0.78
C TYR A 88 -7.72 -12.49 -1.48
N THR A 89 -7.31 -11.30 -1.11
CA THR A 89 -7.78 -10.06 -1.69
C THR A 89 -6.61 -9.42 -2.42
N SER A 90 -6.67 -9.32 -3.75
CA SER A 90 -5.67 -8.63 -4.54
C SER A 90 -6.31 -7.41 -5.21
N PRO A 91 -5.84 -6.20 -4.93
CA PRO A 91 -6.30 -5.01 -5.65
C PRO A 91 -5.66 -4.98 -7.06
N PHE A 92 -6.41 -4.49 -8.05
CA PHE A 92 -5.89 -4.28 -9.40
C PHE A 92 -5.10 -2.97 -9.54
N VAL A 93 -4.53 -2.47 -8.43
CA VAL A 93 -3.78 -1.20 -8.39
C VAL A 93 -2.57 -1.24 -9.32
N GLU A 94 -1.92 -2.40 -9.46
CA GLU A 94 -0.77 -2.60 -10.34
C GLU A 94 -1.09 -2.28 -11.81
N ILE A 95 -2.33 -2.49 -12.25
CA ILE A 95 -2.78 -2.11 -13.60
C ILE A 95 -2.78 -0.58 -13.73
N ALA A 96 -3.30 0.12 -12.71
CA ALA A 96 -3.30 1.58 -12.71
C ALA A 96 -1.88 2.15 -12.69
N LEU A 97 -0.97 1.50 -11.97
CA LEU A 97 0.45 1.89 -11.93
C LEU A 97 1.11 1.72 -13.29
N GLY A 98 0.94 0.55 -13.93
CA GLY A 98 1.51 0.29 -15.26
C GLY A 98 0.94 1.21 -16.34
N VAL A 99 -0.39 1.38 -16.39
CA VAL A 99 -1.04 2.28 -17.34
C VAL A 99 -0.62 3.73 -17.08
N GLY A 100 -0.64 4.16 -15.82
CA GLY A 100 -0.26 5.53 -15.46
C GLY A 100 1.19 5.84 -15.86
N LEU A 101 2.09 4.89 -15.68
CA LEU A 101 3.51 5.04 -16.02
C LEU A 101 3.75 5.32 -17.52
N PHE A 102 3.04 4.61 -18.41
CA PHE A 102 3.22 4.77 -19.85
C PHE A 102 2.45 5.94 -20.45
N PHE A 103 1.32 6.31 -19.86
CA PHE A 103 0.37 7.26 -20.46
C PHE A 103 0.29 8.61 -19.76
N ALA A 104 0.91 8.79 -18.61
CA ALA A 104 0.92 10.07 -17.90
C ALA A 104 2.34 10.63 -17.81
N SER A 105 2.47 11.96 -17.81
CA SER A 105 3.74 12.55 -17.38
C SER A 105 3.99 12.23 -15.90
N PRO A 106 5.25 12.15 -15.45
CA PRO A 106 5.59 11.81 -14.08
C PRO A 106 4.85 12.66 -13.02
N GLY A 107 4.76 13.96 -13.26
CA GLY A 107 4.02 14.88 -12.37
C GLY A 107 2.52 14.56 -12.34
N HIS A 108 1.89 14.34 -13.48
CA HIS A 108 0.46 13.97 -13.56
C HIS A 108 0.20 12.60 -12.92
N PHE A 109 1.11 11.65 -13.10
CA PHE A 109 1.01 10.33 -12.48
C PHE A 109 1.01 10.42 -10.95
N ILE A 110 2.03 11.08 -10.36
CA ILE A 110 2.16 11.20 -8.89
C ILE A 110 0.94 11.91 -8.31
N VAL A 111 0.55 13.06 -8.86
CA VAL A 111 -0.60 13.84 -8.35
C VAL A 111 -1.90 13.07 -8.53
N GLY A 112 -2.12 12.48 -9.71
CA GLY A 112 -3.34 11.72 -10.00
C GLY A 112 -3.49 10.52 -9.07
N ARG A 113 -2.44 9.72 -8.91
CA ARG A 113 -2.46 8.57 -7.99
C ARG A 113 -2.78 9.01 -6.57
N LEU A 114 -2.10 10.03 -6.04
CA LEU A 114 -2.36 10.50 -4.68
C LEU A 114 -3.79 10.98 -4.48
N LEU A 115 -4.37 11.68 -5.47
CA LEU A 115 -5.76 12.13 -5.39
C LEU A 115 -6.75 10.97 -5.45
N GLY A 116 -6.51 9.98 -6.30
CA GLY A 116 -7.34 8.78 -6.39
C GLY A 116 -7.33 7.96 -5.10
N GLU A 117 -6.13 7.69 -4.57
CA GLU A 117 -5.95 6.98 -3.30
C GLU A 117 -6.53 7.77 -2.11
N LEU A 118 -6.32 9.10 -2.06
CA LEU A 118 -6.94 9.95 -1.04
C LEU A 118 -8.46 9.82 -1.07
N ALA A 119 -9.06 9.92 -2.26
CA ALA A 119 -10.50 9.80 -2.42
C ALA A 119 -11.00 8.42 -1.96
N PHE A 120 -10.31 7.33 -2.31
CA PHE A 120 -10.63 5.98 -1.87
C PHE A 120 -10.56 5.85 -0.35
N LEU A 121 -9.45 6.27 0.27
CA LEU A 121 -9.23 6.16 1.71
C LEU A 121 -10.23 7.00 2.54
N VAL A 122 -10.64 8.17 2.02
CA VAL A 122 -11.58 9.06 2.72
C VAL A 122 -13.04 8.61 2.50
N ILE A 123 -13.42 8.33 1.26
CA ILE A 123 -14.83 8.07 0.91
C ILE A 123 -15.22 6.64 1.27
N ARG A 124 -14.39 5.68 0.87
CA ARG A 124 -14.70 4.25 1.04
C ARG A 124 -14.25 3.71 2.38
N GLU A 125 -12.99 3.92 2.73
CA GLU A 125 -12.37 3.35 3.92
C GLU A 125 -12.63 4.18 5.17
N ARG A 126 -13.01 5.45 5.03
CA ARG A 126 -13.26 6.38 6.16
C ARG A 126 -12.13 6.36 7.19
N GLN A 127 -10.91 6.33 6.70
CA GLN A 127 -9.74 6.15 7.55
C GLN A 127 -9.53 7.30 8.53
N GLN A 128 -9.05 6.96 9.71
CA GLN A 128 -8.65 7.95 10.71
C GLN A 128 -7.45 8.78 10.18
N PRO A 129 -7.36 10.09 10.54
CA PRO A 129 -6.34 11.00 10.01
C PRO A 129 -4.90 10.48 10.14
N ARG A 130 -4.56 9.81 11.23
CA ARG A 130 -3.23 9.24 11.45
C ARG A 130 -2.89 8.15 10.43
N LYS A 131 -3.83 7.24 10.19
CA LYS A 131 -3.66 6.15 9.22
C LYS A 131 -3.64 6.70 7.79
N LEU A 132 -4.48 7.69 7.52
CA LEU A 132 -4.54 8.38 6.24
C LEU A 132 -3.21 9.03 5.88
N ILE A 133 -2.60 9.82 6.79
CA ILE A 133 -1.32 10.46 6.57
C ILE A 133 -0.22 9.42 6.30
N MET A 134 -0.18 8.34 7.07
CA MET A 134 0.80 7.28 6.89
C MET A 134 0.66 6.61 5.52
N ASN A 135 -0.56 6.24 5.12
CA ASN A 135 -0.80 5.60 3.83
C ASN A 135 -0.48 6.53 2.66
N LEU A 136 -0.91 7.79 2.72
CA LEU A 136 -0.59 8.77 1.67
C LEU A 136 0.91 9.02 1.54
N SER A 137 1.65 9.06 2.66
CA SER A 137 3.11 9.20 2.60
C SER A 137 3.80 7.98 2.01
N ALA A 138 3.28 6.77 2.25
CA ALA A 138 3.76 5.55 1.62
C ALA A 138 3.47 5.57 0.10
N PHE A 139 2.24 5.85 -0.33
CA PHE A 139 1.87 5.96 -1.74
C PHE A 139 2.65 7.04 -2.48
N PHE A 140 2.95 8.16 -1.80
CA PHE A 140 3.83 9.17 -2.36
C PHE A 140 5.25 8.63 -2.60
N ALA A 141 5.85 8.00 -1.60
CA ALA A 141 7.19 7.41 -1.73
C ALA A 141 7.24 6.32 -2.82
N GLU A 142 6.24 5.43 -2.88
CA GLU A 142 6.07 4.42 -3.93
C GLU A 142 6.01 5.06 -5.31
N SER A 143 5.17 6.08 -5.49
CA SER A 143 5.00 6.76 -6.79
C SER A 143 6.29 7.40 -7.26
N VAL A 144 7.02 8.05 -6.35
CA VAL A 144 8.31 8.69 -6.65
C VAL A 144 9.37 7.64 -7.00
N VAL A 145 9.44 6.53 -6.27
CA VAL A 145 10.38 5.44 -6.55
C VAL A 145 10.07 4.77 -7.89
N LEU A 146 8.79 4.53 -8.17
CA LEU A 146 8.35 3.97 -9.44
C LEU A 146 8.80 4.83 -10.62
N VAL A 147 8.55 6.14 -10.56
CA VAL A 147 8.99 7.10 -11.60
C VAL A 147 10.52 7.18 -11.67
N ALA A 148 11.22 7.15 -10.53
CA ALA A 148 12.67 7.19 -10.51
C ALA A 148 13.29 5.97 -11.22
N ILE A 149 12.77 4.77 -10.94
CA ILE A 149 13.24 3.54 -11.60
C ILE A 149 12.92 3.60 -13.10
N GLU A 150 11.74 4.05 -13.46
CA GLU A 150 11.33 4.21 -14.85
C GLU A 150 12.27 5.17 -15.59
N GLN A 151 12.50 6.37 -15.09
CA GLN A 151 13.38 7.35 -15.76
C GLN A 151 14.83 6.87 -15.89
N VAL A 152 15.35 6.16 -14.86
CA VAL A 152 16.72 5.63 -14.90
C VAL A 152 16.85 4.48 -15.87
N LEU A 153 15.86 3.59 -15.97
CA LEU A 153 15.97 2.35 -16.75
C LEU A 153 15.32 2.45 -18.14
N LEU A 154 14.24 3.25 -18.29
CA LEU A 154 13.54 3.42 -19.58
C LEU A 154 14.08 4.55 -20.44
N GLY A 155 15.01 5.37 -19.95
CA GLY A 155 15.50 6.55 -20.66
C GLY A 155 15.88 6.27 -22.13
N GLY A 156 14.92 6.39 -23.05
CA GLY A 156 15.09 6.19 -24.48
C GLY A 156 14.56 4.87 -25.07
N LEU A 157 13.90 4.01 -24.28
CA LEU A 157 13.26 2.80 -24.79
C LEU A 157 11.87 3.11 -25.36
N ASP A 158 11.52 2.51 -26.49
CA ASP A 158 10.16 2.58 -27.05
C ASP A 158 9.21 1.70 -26.22
N VAL A 159 8.02 2.23 -25.89
CA VAL A 159 6.95 1.49 -25.21
C VAL A 159 6.55 0.19 -25.92
N ARG A 160 6.77 0.12 -27.22
CA ARG A 160 6.48 -1.07 -28.03
C ARG A 160 7.48 -2.20 -27.84
N GLU A 161 8.62 -1.91 -27.23
CA GLU A 161 9.62 -2.93 -26.96
C GLU A 161 9.26 -3.77 -25.74
N PRO A 162 9.38 -5.11 -25.80
CA PRO A 162 9.12 -5.97 -24.63
C PRO A 162 9.96 -5.62 -23.40
N LEU A 163 11.16 -5.05 -23.63
CA LEU A 163 12.05 -4.62 -22.56
C LEU A 163 11.44 -3.48 -21.74
N SER A 164 10.69 -2.57 -22.35
CA SER A 164 10.02 -1.48 -21.65
C SER A 164 8.97 -2.01 -20.65
N TRP A 165 8.22 -3.04 -21.03
CA TRP A 165 7.26 -3.69 -20.14
C TRP A 165 7.94 -4.43 -18.99
N PHE A 166 9.08 -5.06 -19.24
CA PHE A 166 9.87 -5.69 -18.19
C PHE A 166 10.40 -4.65 -17.19
N VAL A 167 10.90 -3.51 -17.68
CA VAL A 167 11.35 -2.41 -16.83
C VAL A 167 10.19 -1.84 -15.99
N ALA A 168 9.02 -1.64 -16.61
CA ALA A 168 7.83 -1.20 -15.87
C ALA A 168 7.45 -2.19 -14.76
N LEU A 169 7.52 -3.50 -15.03
CA LEU A 169 7.29 -4.52 -14.00
C LEU A 169 8.31 -4.42 -12.86
N VAL A 170 9.60 -4.24 -13.17
CA VAL A 170 10.65 -4.05 -12.17
C VAL A 170 10.40 -2.78 -11.35
N ALA A 171 9.97 -1.69 -12.00
CA ALA A 171 9.64 -0.44 -11.33
C ALA A 171 8.45 -0.61 -10.36
N VAL A 172 7.39 -1.30 -10.78
CA VAL A 172 6.24 -1.61 -9.91
C VAL A 172 6.68 -2.46 -8.72
N ILE A 173 7.43 -3.54 -8.94
CA ILE A 173 7.94 -4.39 -7.83
C ILE A 173 8.82 -3.57 -6.88
N GLY A 174 9.68 -2.69 -7.40
CA GLY A 174 10.53 -1.82 -6.58
C GLY A 174 9.72 -0.86 -5.71
N ALA A 175 8.66 -0.26 -6.28
CA ALA A 175 7.74 0.61 -5.56
C ALA A 175 6.98 -0.15 -4.45
N GLU A 176 6.43 -1.32 -4.77
CA GLU A 176 5.74 -2.18 -3.81
C GLU A 176 6.63 -2.58 -2.62
N LEU A 177 7.91 -2.84 -2.86
CA LEU A 177 8.86 -3.13 -1.78
C LEU A 177 9.02 -1.96 -0.82
N VAL A 178 8.99 -0.72 -1.32
CA VAL A 178 9.04 0.49 -0.47
C VAL A 178 7.79 0.62 0.38
N GLY A 179 6.62 0.48 -0.23
CA GLY A 179 5.34 0.51 0.48
C GLY A 179 5.26 -0.57 1.54
N PHE A 180 5.65 -1.78 1.16
CA PHE A 180 5.73 -2.91 2.07
C PHE A 180 6.66 -2.63 3.26
N ALA A 181 7.87 -2.12 3.03
CA ALA A 181 8.82 -1.79 4.10
C ALA A 181 8.26 -0.71 5.04
N ALA A 182 7.55 0.28 4.51
CA ALA A 182 6.90 1.32 5.29
C ALA A 182 5.80 0.75 6.19
N ILE A 183 4.91 -0.09 5.65
CA ILE A 183 3.84 -0.76 6.40
C ILE A 183 4.42 -1.70 7.45
N ALA A 184 5.39 -2.54 7.10
CA ALA A 184 6.04 -3.47 8.02
C ALA A 184 6.69 -2.72 9.19
N THR A 185 7.35 -1.59 8.92
CA THR A 185 7.95 -0.74 9.95
C THR A 185 6.88 -0.18 10.89
N ALA A 186 5.76 0.33 10.33
CA ALA A 186 4.65 0.84 11.11
C ALA A 186 4.04 -0.24 12.01
N VAL A 187 3.76 -1.44 11.48
CA VAL A 187 3.22 -2.58 12.23
C VAL A 187 4.15 -2.99 13.36
N ARG A 188 5.46 -3.08 13.10
CA ARG A 188 6.44 -3.41 14.14
C ARG A 188 6.43 -2.41 15.28
N TRP A 189 6.32 -1.12 15.00
CA TRP A 189 6.27 -0.08 16.03
C TRP A 189 4.98 -0.09 16.86
N HIS A 190 3.91 -0.68 16.34
CA HIS A 190 2.68 -0.91 17.09
C HIS A 190 2.68 -2.24 17.87
N GLY A 191 3.81 -2.94 17.93
CA GLY A 191 3.95 -4.21 18.66
C GLY A 191 3.37 -5.42 17.95
N GLY A 192 3.03 -5.28 16.67
CA GLY A 192 2.59 -6.41 15.83
C GLY A 192 3.73 -7.40 15.57
N PRO A 193 3.47 -8.72 15.66
CA PRO A 193 4.45 -9.71 15.23
C PRO A 193 4.61 -9.66 13.72
N ILE A 194 5.84 -9.43 13.24
CA ILE A 194 6.16 -9.59 11.82
C ILE A 194 6.63 -11.02 11.64
N THR A 195 5.75 -11.91 11.24
CA THR A 195 6.12 -13.25 10.78
C THR A 195 6.21 -13.25 9.26
N LEU A 196 6.99 -14.17 8.68
CA LEU A 196 7.05 -14.34 7.22
C LEU A 196 5.64 -14.55 6.63
N ARG A 197 4.77 -15.24 7.36
CA ARG A 197 3.36 -15.43 7.03
C ARG A 197 2.59 -14.10 7.04
N SER A 198 2.81 -13.23 8.05
CA SER A 198 2.22 -11.88 8.09
C SER A 198 2.74 -11.00 6.95
N ILE A 199 4.00 -11.18 6.56
CA ILE A 199 4.62 -10.48 5.44
C ILE A 199 3.94 -10.85 4.12
N ILE A 200 3.80 -12.13 3.86
CA ILE A 200 3.11 -12.64 2.67
C ILE A 200 1.63 -12.21 2.70
N GLN A 201 1.00 -12.26 3.86
CA GLN A 201 -0.37 -11.78 4.04
C GLN A 201 -0.52 -10.27 3.83
N ILE A 202 0.41 -9.44 4.30
CA ILE A 202 0.39 -7.97 4.09
C ILE A 202 0.65 -7.65 2.60
N GLY A 203 1.57 -8.34 1.94
CA GLY A 203 1.84 -8.16 0.50
C GLY A 203 0.72 -8.67 -0.41
N LEU A 204 -0.11 -9.62 0.09
CA LEU A 204 -1.28 -10.15 -0.62
C LEU A 204 -2.60 -9.55 -0.11
N ILE A 205 -2.59 -8.86 1.04
CA ILE A 205 -3.78 -8.38 1.73
C ILE A 205 -3.54 -6.93 2.17
N THR A 206 -3.64 -6.00 1.26
CA THR A 206 -3.98 -4.61 1.60
C THR A 206 -5.49 -4.47 1.81
N ALA A 207 -6.14 -5.49 2.33
CA ALA A 207 -7.54 -5.40 2.71
C ALA A 207 -7.65 -4.92 4.15
N PRO A 208 -8.50 -3.94 4.43
CA PRO A 208 -8.80 -3.54 5.80
C PRO A 208 -9.51 -4.70 6.49
N ALA A 209 -8.85 -5.29 7.48
CA ALA A 209 -9.56 -6.05 8.49
C ALA A 209 -10.40 -5.05 9.29
N ASN A 210 -11.63 -4.84 8.85
CA ASN A 210 -12.64 -4.14 9.61
C ASN A 210 -13.41 -5.18 10.43
N THR A 211 -13.19 -5.19 11.67
CA THR A 211 -14.22 -5.39 12.70
C THR A 211 -13.82 -4.57 13.89
#